data_1eecc432da2121bb0492f68f82dba22f
#
_entry.id   1eecc432da2121bb0492f68f82dba22f
#
_cell.length_a   1.000
_cell.length_b   1.000
_cell.length_c   1.000
_cell.angle_alpha   90.00
_cell.angle_beta   90.00
_cell.angle_gamma   90.00
#
_symmetry.space_group_name_H-M   'P 1'
#
loop_
_entity.id
_entity.type
_entity.pdbx_description
1 polymer ?
#
loop_
_entity_poly.entity_id
_entity_poly.type
_entity_poly.pdbx_seq_one_letter_code
_entity_poly.pdbx_strand_id
1 'polypeptide(L)'
;VNDAEPPWPGTARPPEPAWVPEPNPWAPNWAAAPPVPIAPPRNRLWGAVGGVLVVVLAFTLIAATIPRRVDGRAFAAQGAGNGRAYSGGSEVKPVPELARNPLLGDGISPGPATCTLPELGRAPDQLKAYYGALVDCLQQSWRPALEKANEPRLLASVSVTLPEHSACGEAPTENEAVAYYCGGDTTIYAPTDWMLSDAGLNKARHIATIAHEYGHHVQRESGILSAAADKMTSPDENSSADKEVVRRIELQANCFGALFLAAVAGSGSISRSLANAAVADYGRADNSDTHGSREHQLSWAKAGYDGKLTKACDTWSAPVAEVS
;
A
#
# COMPACT_ATOMS: atom_id res chain seq x y z
N VAL A 1 25.45 67.20 40.26
CA VAL A 1 26.29 66.30 41.01
C VAL A 1 25.72 64.92 40.83
N ASN A 2 26.32 64.17 39.95
CA ASN A 2 25.97 62.80 39.63
C ASN A 2 26.92 61.87 40.40
N ASP A 3 26.39 61.06 41.27
CA ASP A 3 27.12 59.93 41.86
C ASP A 3 26.59 58.64 41.19
N ALA A 4 27.41 58.04 40.35
CA ALA A 4 27.20 56.75 39.79
C ALA A 4 27.90 55.68 40.62
N GLU A 5 27.17 54.75 41.21
CA GLU A 5 27.72 53.56 41.87
C GLU A 5 28.28 52.56 40.85
N PRO A 6 29.40 51.85 41.19
CA PRO A 6 29.98 50.85 40.33
C PRO A 6 29.22 49.49 40.41
N PRO A 7 29.18 48.68 39.32
CA PRO A 7 28.50 47.40 39.33
C PRO A 7 29.25 46.33 40.11
N TRP A 8 28.49 45.53 40.86
CA TRP A 8 28.95 44.38 41.62
C TRP A 8 29.41 43.24 40.70
N PRO A 9 30.49 42.50 41.06
CA PRO A 9 30.92 41.35 40.29
C PRO A 9 29.92 40.19 40.43
N GLY A 10 29.42 39.70 39.31
CA GLY A 10 28.49 38.56 39.23
C GLY A 10 29.19 37.27 39.70
N THR A 11 28.63 36.64 40.71
CA THR A 11 28.99 35.30 41.13
C THR A 11 28.46 34.30 40.09
N ALA A 12 29.38 33.61 39.41
CA ALA A 12 29.04 32.51 38.51
C ALA A 12 28.32 31.41 39.31
N ARG A 13 27.15 31.03 38.84
CA ARG A 13 26.39 29.89 39.38
C ARG A 13 27.17 28.60 39.05
N PRO A 14 27.36 27.67 39.98
CA PRO A 14 28.00 26.40 39.67
C PRO A 14 27.12 25.61 38.67
N PRO A 15 27.73 24.79 37.77
CA PRO A 15 26.98 23.96 36.82
C PRO A 15 26.11 22.96 37.57
N GLU A 16 24.87 22.84 37.13
CA GLU A 16 23.95 21.81 37.62
C GLU A 16 24.54 20.42 37.32
N PRO A 17 24.40 19.46 38.24
CA PRO A 17 24.86 18.10 37.99
C PRO A 17 24.07 17.47 36.83
N ALA A 18 24.76 16.87 35.88
CA ALA A 18 24.14 16.15 34.77
C ALA A 18 23.21 15.07 35.31
N TRP A 19 21.97 15.11 34.81
CA TRP A 19 20.96 14.11 35.14
C TRP A 19 21.43 12.73 34.63
N VAL A 20 21.57 11.76 35.53
CA VAL A 20 21.85 10.36 35.23
C VAL A 20 20.51 9.61 35.35
N PRO A 21 20.00 8.99 34.28
CA PRO A 21 18.76 8.21 34.37
C PRO A 21 18.94 7.00 35.29
N GLU A 22 18.00 6.78 36.19
CA GLU A 22 17.97 5.58 37.02
C GLU A 22 17.84 4.30 36.15
N PRO A 23 18.52 3.20 36.54
CA PRO A 23 18.45 1.96 35.79
C PRO A 23 17.00 1.40 35.80
N ASN A 24 16.48 1.10 34.61
CA ASN A 24 15.17 0.51 34.42
C ASN A 24 15.10 -0.89 35.08
N PRO A 25 14.28 -1.12 36.12
CA PRO A 25 14.19 -2.41 36.81
C PRO A 25 13.60 -3.54 35.97
N TRP A 26 13.10 -3.24 34.75
CA TRP A 26 12.50 -4.20 33.83
C TRP A 26 13.37 -4.50 32.60
N ALA A 27 14.64 -4.09 32.57
CA ALA A 27 15.55 -4.45 31.50
C ALA A 27 15.92 -5.94 31.59
N PRO A 28 15.76 -6.75 30.53
CA PRO A 28 16.16 -8.14 30.58
C PRO A 28 17.68 -8.28 30.71
N ASN A 29 18.11 -9.12 31.66
CA ASN A 29 19.50 -9.34 32.04
C ASN A 29 20.21 -10.30 31.06
N TRP A 30 20.68 -9.80 29.90
CA TRP A 30 21.43 -10.58 28.92
C TRP A 30 22.96 -10.27 28.89
N ALA A 31 23.45 -9.54 29.86
CA ALA A 31 24.84 -9.18 29.95
C ALA A 31 25.56 -10.03 31.02
N ALA A 32 25.74 -11.32 30.78
CA ALA A 32 26.86 -12.12 31.31
C ALA A 32 26.76 -13.58 30.82
N ALA A 33 27.21 -13.87 29.61
CA ALA A 33 27.58 -15.23 29.24
C ALA A 33 29.08 -15.42 29.57
N PRO A 34 29.47 -16.52 30.26
CA PRO A 34 30.89 -16.79 30.52
C PRO A 34 31.65 -17.15 29.24
N PRO A 35 32.95 -16.87 29.16
CA PRO A 35 33.77 -17.16 27.99
C PRO A 35 33.86 -18.68 27.72
N VAL A 36 33.58 -19.07 26.50
CA VAL A 36 33.71 -20.46 26.04
C VAL A 36 35.19 -20.77 25.77
N PRO A 37 35.76 -21.92 26.27
CA PRO A 37 37.16 -22.27 26.03
C PRO A 37 37.39 -22.59 24.54
N ILE A 38 38.42 -21.98 23.95
CA ILE A 38 38.87 -22.24 22.58
C ILE A 38 39.65 -23.54 22.53
N ALA A 39 39.14 -24.55 21.85
CA ALA A 39 39.88 -25.77 21.56
C ALA A 39 40.80 -25.58 20.33
N PRO A 40 42.02 -26.23 20.31
CA PRO A 40 42.99 -26.06 19.22
C PRO A 40 42.54 -26.69 17.89
N PRO A 41 43.01 -26.18 16.74
CA PRO A 41 42.55 -26.64 15.43
C PRO A 41 43.05 -28.05 15.10
N ARG A 42 42.12 -28.96 14.78
CA ARG A 42 42.43 -30.24 14.18
C ARG A 42 42.35 -30.09 12.65
N ASN A 43 43.51 -30.19 12.01
CA ASN A 43 43.65 -30.25 10.57
C ASN A 43 42.83 -31.44 10.00
N ARG A 44 41.74 -31.16 9.26
CA ARG A 44 41.06 -32.09 8.35
C ARG A 44 40.71 -31.35 7.06
N LEU A 45 41.69 -31.34 6.15
CA LEU A 45 41.60 -30.70 4.83
C LEU A 45 40.81 -31.51 3.79
N TRP A 46 40.13 -32.59 4.15
CA TRP A 46 39.41 -33.47 3.19
C TRP A 46 37.89 -33.57 3.39
N GLY A 47 37.33 -32.85 4.38
CA GLY A 47 35.89 -32.79 4.59
C GLY A 47 35.18 -31.55 4.02
N ALA A 48 35.96 -30.52 3.63
CA ALA A 48 35.38 -29.20 3.29
C ALA A 48 34.81 -29.10 1.86
N VAL A 49 35.32 -29.90 0.91
CA VAL A 49 34.89 -29.81 -0.51
C VAL A 49 33.53 -30.50 -0.72
N GLY A 50 33.26 -31.59 0.01
CA GLY A 50 31.96 -32.29 -0.09
C GLY A 50 30.83 -31.53 0.60
N GLY A 51 31.12 -30.83 1.72
CA GLY A 51 30.13 -30.07 2.48
C GLY A 51 29.63 -28.81 1.76
N VAL A 52 30.52 -28.10 1.06
CA VAL A 52 30.20 -26.90 0.33
C VAL A 52 29.33 -27.21 -0.89
N LEU A 53 29.59 -28.31 -1.59
CA LEU A 53 28.78 -28.75 -2.76
C LEU A 53 27.35 -29.17 -2.35
N VAL A 54 27.18 -29.81 -1.20
CA VAL A 54 25.85 -30.22 -0.69
C VAL A 54 25.09 -29.00 -0.18
N VAL A 55 25.76 -28.03 0.45
CA VAL A 55 25.14 -26.80 0.91
C VAL A 55 24.73 -25.90 -0.26
N VAL A 56 25.57 -25.76 -1.30
CA VAL A 56 25.24 -24.99 -2.52
C VAL A 56 24.12 -25.67 -3.29
N LEU A 57 24.10 -27.01 -3.40
CA LEU A 57 22.99 -27.74 -4.03
C LEU A 57 21.69 -27.67 -3.20
N ALA A 58 21.79 -27.66 -1.87
CA ALA A 58 20.62 -27.47 -1.01
C ALA A 58 20.08 -26.04 -1.11
N PHE A 59 20.94 -25.03 -1.17
CA PHE A 59 20.51 -23.65 -1.37
C PHE A 59 19.93 -23.40 -2.77
N THR A 60 20.47 -24.02 -3.82
CA THR A 60 19.90 -23.90 -5.17
C THR A 60 18.58 -24.67 -5.33
N LEU A 61 18.40 -25.80 -4.62
CA LEU A 61 17.12 -26.53 -4.58
C LEU A 61 16.09 -25.81 -3.71
N ILE A 62 16.49 -25.17 -2.61
CA ILE A 62 15.61 -24.37 -1.77
C ILE A 62 15.21 -23.08 -2.51
N ALA A 63 16.14 -22.42 -3.24
CA ALA A 63 15.82 -21.25 -4.06
C ALA A 63 14.86 -21.58 -5.22
N ALA A 64 14.87 -22.83 -5.73
CA ALA A 64 13.94 -23.27 -6.77
C ALA A 64 12.56 -23.67 -6.23
N THR A 65 12.41 -23.85 -4.92
CA THR A 65 11.15 -24.25 -4.26
C THR A 65 10.55 -23.16 -3.37
N ILE A 66 11.18 -21.96 -3.28
CA ILE A 66 10.54 -20.82 -2.60
C ILE A 66 9.40 -20.37 -3.51
N PRO A 67 8.13 -20.53 -3.12
CA PRO A 67 7.03 -19.98 -3.87
C PRO A 67 7.22 -18.47 -3.97
N ARG A 68 7.07 -17.91 -5.18
CA ARG A 68 7.15 -16.47 -5.41
C ARG A 68 6.03 -15.82 -4.63
N ARG A 69 6.37 -15.04 -3.62
CA ARG A 69 5.43 -14.26 -2.84
C ARG A 69 4.97 -13.08 -3.67
N VAL A 70 3.67 -12.86 -3.70
CA VAL A 70 3.09 -11.61 -4.19
C VAL A 70 3.12 -10.64 -3.01
N ASP A 71 4.05 -9.70 -3.02
CA ASP A 71 4.13 -8.64 -2.01
C ASP A 71 2.93 -7.73 -2.15
N GLY A 72 1.87 -7.95 -1.36
CA GLY A 72 0.70 -7.11 -1.11
C GLY A 72 0.31 -6.06 -2.15
N ARG A 73 0.38 -6.41 -3.44
CA ARG A 73 0.23 -5.49 -4.56
C ARG A 73 -0.76 -6.03 -5.56
N ALA A 74 -1.54 -5.13 -6.13
CA ALA A 74 -2.42 -5.47 -7.22
C ALA A 74 -1.62 -5.78 -8.47
N PHE A 75 -1.38 -7.07 -8.74
CA PHE A 75 -0.88 -7.50 -10.02
C PHE A 75 -2.00 -8.00 -10.91
N ALA A 76 -1.94 -7.61 -12.18
CA ALA A 76 -2.58 -8.41 -13.21
C ALA A 76 -1.91 -9.78 -13.17
N ALA A 77 -2.65 -10.86 -12.87
CA ALA A 77 -2.12 -12.20 -12.88
C ALA A 77 -1.37 -12.43 -14.19
N GLN A 78 -0.07 -12.81 -14.12
CA GLN A 78 0.69 -13.19 -15.32
C GLN A 78 -0.06 -14.37 -15.97
N GLY A 79 -0.57 -14.16 -17.15
CA GLY A 79 -1.40 -15.14 -17.88
C GLY A 79 -2.84 -14.74 -18.11
N ALA A 80 -3.34 -13.66 -17.52
CA ALA A 80 -4.66 -13.12 -17.87
C ALA A 80 -4.73 -12.56 -19.31
N GLY A 81 -3.60 -12.50 -20.02
CA GLY A 81 -3.53 -12.19 -21.44
C GLY A 81 -3.90 -13.33 -22.38
N ASN A 82 -3.91 -14.57 -21.92
CA ASN A 82 -4.31 -15.73 -22.72
C ASN A 82 -5.70 -16.22 -22.35
N GLY A 83 -6.69 -15.40 -22.69
CA GLY A 83 -8.01 -15.82 -23.12
C GLY A 83 -8.67 -16.98 -22.37
N ARG A 84 -9.22 -16.73 -21.18
CA ARG A 84 -10.58 -17.19 -20.95
C ARG A 84 -11.43 -15.95 -20.76
N ALA A 85 -12.07 -15.53 -21.85
CA ALA A 85 -13.16 -14.61 -21.80
C ALA A 85 -14.14 -15.08 -20.72
N TYR A 86 -14.25 -14.30 -19.66
CA TYR A 86 -15.42 -14.37 -18.80
C TYR A 86 -16.57 -14.02 -19.73
N SER A 87 -17.44 -14.97 -20.01
CA SER A 87 -18.57 -14.82 -20.90
C SER A 87 -19.49 -13.72 -20.36
N GLY A 88 -19.31 -12.49 -20.82
CA GLY A 88 -20.14 -11.33 -20.48
C GLY A 88 -19.43 -10.04 -20.18
N GLY A 89 -18.10 -9.99 -20.10
CA GLY A 89 -17.35 -8.76 -19.81
C GLY A 89 -16.66 -8.21 -21.04
N SER A 90 -16.69 -6.89 -21.23
CA SER A 90 -15.87 -6.21 -22.22
C SER A 90 -14.40 -6.47 -21.93
N GLU A 91 -13.63 -6.80 -22.95
CA GLU A 91 -12.18 -7.04 -22.85
C GLU A 91 -11.47 -5.75 -22.46
N VAL A 92 -10.55 -5.84 -21.51
CA VAL A 92 -9.68 -4.71 -21.12
C VAL A 92 -8.84 -4.30 -22.32
N LYS A 93 -8.86 -3.02 -22.66
CA LYS A 93 -8.17 -2.51 -23.85
C LYS A 93 -6.68 -2.39 -23.61
N PRO A 94 -5.83 -2.74 -24.60
CA PRO A 94 -4.43 -2.45 -24.53
C PRO A 94 -4.16 -0.94 -24.42
N VAL A 95 -3.25 -0.55 -23.53
CA VAL A 95 -2.83 0.84 -23.34
C VAL A 95 -1.39 0.98 -23.82
N PRO A 96 -1.14 1.60 -25.00
CA PRO A 96 0.22 1.73 -25.52
C PRO A 96 1.10 2.67 -24.70
N GLU A 97 0.53 3.72 -24.11
CA GLU A 97 1.24 4.69 -23.28
C GLU A 97 0.41 5.01 -22.02
N LEU A 98 0.98 4.74 -20.85
CA LEU A 98 0.31 4.90 -19.55
C LEU A 98 -0.18 6.34 -19.30
N ALA A 99 0.65 7.34 -19.63
CA ALA A 99 0.28 8.76 -19.50
C ALA A 99 -0.84 9.21 -20.46
N ARG A 100 -1.13 8.42 -21.49
CA ARG A 100 -2.21 8.67 -22.46
C ARG A 100 -3.39 7.73 -22.27
N ASN A 101 -3.51 7.12 -21.08
CA ASN A 101 -4.65 6.30 -20.77
C ASN A 101 -5.95 7.10 -20.93
N PRO A 102 -6.99 6.58 -21.63
CA PRO A 102 -8.26 7.28 -21.81
C PRO A 102 -8.89 7.74 -20.50
N LEU A 103 -8.71 6.98 -19.41
CA LEU A 103 -9.22 7.36 -18.08
C LEU A 103 -8.58 8.64 -17.55
N LEU A 104 -7.34 8.97 -17.95
CA LEU A 104 -6.66 10.21 -17.56
C LEU A 104 -7.00 11.40 -18.47
N GLY A 105 -8.00 11.25 -19.34
CA GLY A 105 -8.46 12.28 -20.26
C GLY A 105 -9.14 13.46 -19.60
N ASP A 106 -9.36 14.52 -20.39
CA ASP A 106 -9.95 15.76 -19.89
C ASP A 106 -11.40 15.60 -19.42
N GLY A 107 -11.69 16.17 -18.26
CA GLY A 107 -13.05 16.23 -17.72
C GLY A 107 -13.60 14.88 -17.24
N ILE A 108 -12.76 13.87 -17.03
CA ILE A 108 -13.17 12.59 -16.46
C ILE A 108 -13.06 12.66 -14.94
N SER A 109 -14.11 12.22 -14.25
CA SER A 109 -14.16 12.19 -12.77
C SER A 109 -15.16 11.15 -12.30
N PRO A 110 -14.98 10.59 -11.09
CA PRO A 110 -16.06 9.87 -10.42
C PRO A 110 -17.28 10.75 -10.23
N GLY A 111 -18.47 10.16 -10.32
CA GLY A 111 -19.74 10.84 -10.09
C GLY A 111 -20.11 10.87 -8.60
N PRO A 112 -21.05 11.76 -8.21
CA PRO A 112 -21.59 11.75 -6.85
C PRO A 112 -22.34 10.44 -6.59
N ALA A 113 -22.19 9.91 -5.37
CA ALA A 113 -22.93 8.78 -4.86
C ALA A 113 -23.30 9.00 -3.39
N THR A 114 -24.38 8.37 -2.96
CA THR A 114 -24.79 8.38 -1.55
C THR A 114 -24.44 7.04 -0.92
N CYS A 115 -23.36 7.00 -0.17
CA CYS A 115 -22.91 5.79 0.50
C CYS A 115 -23.74 5.53 1.76
N THR A 116 -24.49 4.45 1.79
CA THR A 116 -25.20 4.00 3.00
C THR A 116 -24.43 2.82 3.60
N LEU A 117 -23.51 3.13 4.52
CA LEU A 117 -22.68 2.12 5.16
C LEU A 117 -23.34 1.65 6.46
N PRO A 118 -23.40 0.33 6.73
CA PRO A 118 -23.81 -0.18 8.03
C PRO A 118 -22.81 0.22 9.12
N GLU A 119 -23.12 -0.09 10.38
CA GLU A 119 -22.17 0.18 11.48
C GLU A 119 -20.93 -0.71 11.35
N LEU A 120 -19.76 -0.09 11.48
CA LEU A 120 -18.50 -0.79 11.49
C LEU A 120 -18.37 -1.58 12.81
N GLY A 121 -18.20 -2.88 12.73
CA GLY A 121 -18.06 -3.77 13.91
C GLY A 121 -16.82 -4.64 13.82
N ARG A 122 -16.59 -5.46 14.85
CA ARG A 122 -15.42 -6.35 14.94
C ARG A 122 -15.69 -7.76 14.40
N ALA A 123 -16.93 -8.14 14.22
CA ALA A 123 -17.26 -9.47 13.71
C ALA A 123 -17.03 -9.54 12.19
N PRO A 124 -16.56 -10.68 11.66
CA PRO A 124 -16.29 -10.84 10.24
C PRO A 124 -17.48 -10.49 9.33
N ASP A 125 -18.68 -10.86 9.74
CA ASP A 125 -19.91 -10.54 9.01
C ASP A 125 -20.24 -9.04 8.99
N GLN A 126 -19.94 -8.33 10.09
CA GLN A 126 -20.08 -6.87 10.16
C GLN A 126 -19.09 -6.16 9.26
N LEU A 127 -17.81 -6.57 9.27
CA LEU A 127 -16.79 -6.04 8.36
C LEU A 127 -17.13 -6.34 6.90
N LYS A 128 -17.57 -7.57 6.59
CA LYS A 128 -17.99 -7.95 5.24
C LYS A 128 -19.16 -7.11 4.76
N ALA A 129 -20.17 -6.86 5.61
CA ALA A 129 -21.30 -6.00 5.27
C ALA A 129 -20.86 -4.55 5.05
N TYR A 130 -19.98 -4.02 5.91
CA TYR A 130 -19.45 -2.66 5.79
C TYR A 130 -18.64 -2.47 4.50
N TYR A 131 -17.71 -3.38 4.21
CA TYR A 131 -16.88 -3.30 3.00
C TYR A 131 -17.69 -3.57 1.73
N GLY A 132 -18.64 -4.49 1.76
CA GLY A 132 -19.55 -4.74 0.64
C GLY A 132 -20.32 -3.47 0.24
N ALA A 133 -20.95 -2.81 1.23
CA ALA A 133 -21.64 -1.54 0.99
C ALA A 133 -20.70 -0.42 0.51
N LEU A 134 -19.45 -0.38 0.98
CA LEU A 134 -18.46 0.59 0.53
C LEU A 134 -18.02 0.30 -0.92
N VAL A 135 -17.76 -0.96 -1.28
CA VAL A 135 -17.42 -1.36 -2.65
C VAL A 135 -18.57 -1.07 -3.60
N ASP A 136 -19.83 -1.32 -3.22
CA ASP A 136 -21.00 -0.95 -4.03
C ASP A 136 -21.07 0.55 -4.28
N CYS A 137 -20.77 1.36 -3.26
CA CYS A 137 -20.73 2.83 -3.39
C CYS A 137 -19.57 3.28 -4.31
N LEU A 138 -18.38 2.66 -4.19
CA LEU A 138 -17.24 2.89 -5.07
C LEU A 138 -17.60 2.57 -6.53
N GLN A 139 -18.21 1.42 -6.78
CA GLN A 139 -18.69 1.01 -8.13
C GLN A 139 -19.69 2.03 -8.71
N GLN A 140 -20.62 2.50 -7.88
CA GLN A 140 -21.59 3.51 -8.31
C GLN A 140 -20.90 4.82 -8.68
N SER A 141 -19.95 5.27 -7.88
CA SER A 141 -19.25 6.53 -8.08
C SER A 141 -18.32 6.50 -9.30
N TRP A 142 -17.56 5.41 -9.49
CA TRP A 142 -16.60 5.27 -10.59
C TRP A 142 -17.22 5.00 -11.95
N ARG A 143 -18.45 4.45 -11.98
CA ARG A 143 -19.15 4.11 -13.23
C ARG A 143 -19.15 5.24 -14.28
N PRO A 144 -19.50 6.51 -13.97
CA PRO A 144 -19.53 7.57 -14.98
C PRO A 144 -18.15 7.88 -15.58
N ALA A 145 -17.08 7.75 -14.77
CA ALA A 145 -15.71 7.96 -15.23
C ALA A 145 -15.28 6.89 -16.24
N LEU A 146 -15.52 5.62 -15.92
CA LEU A 146 -15.21 4.48 -16.78
C LEU A 146 -16.03 4.50 -18.07
N GLU A 147 -17.33 4.77 -17.99
CA GLU A 147 -18.20 4.91 -19.17
C GLU A 147 -17.71 6.05 -20.08
N LYS A 148 -17.34 7.21 -19.51
CA LYS A 148 -16.84 8.34 -20.29
C LYS A 148 -15.48 8.06 -20.94
N ALA A 149 -14.61 7.29 -20.27
CA ALA A 149 -13.36 6.81 -20.83
C ALA A 149 -13.54 5.65 -21.82
N ASN A 150 -14.79 5.17 -21.98
CA ASN A 150 -15.11 3.99 -22.79
C ASN A 150 -14.31 2.76 -22.35
N GLU A 151 -14.12 2.60 -21.03
CA GLU A 151 -13.47 1.44 -20.43
C GLU A 151 -14.48 0.37 -20.02
N PRO A 152 -14.06 -0.91 -19.96
CA PRO A 152 -14.94 -2.00 -19.52
C PRO A 152 -15.37 -1.77 -18.07
N ARG A 153 -16.47 -2.38 -17.70
CA ARG A 153 -16.96 -2.39 -16.35
C ARG A 153 -16.94 -3.80 -15.79
N LEU A 154 -15.98 -4.08 -14.94
CA LEU A 154 -15.90 -5.28 -14.13
C LEU A 154 -16.53 -5.01 -12.78
N LEU A 155 -17.08 -6.02 -12.13
CA LEU A 155 -17.57 -5.88 -10.76
C LEU A 155 -16.49 -6.32 -9.79
N ALA A 156 -16.15 -5.45 -8.86
CA ALA A 156 -15.29 -5.82 -7.75
C ALA A 156 -16.10 -6.55 -6.67
N SER A 157 -15.47 -7.48 -5.99
CA SER A 157 -15.97 -8.09 -4.78
C SER A 157 -15.03 -7.83 -3.60
N VAL A 158 -15.49 -8.13 -2.37
CA VAL A 158 -14.65 -8.04 -1.19
C VAL A 158 -14.75 -9.30 -0.35
N SER A 159 -13.62 -9.79 0.12
CA SER A 159 -13.50 -10.91 1.05
C SER A 159 -12.82 -10.45 2.35
N VAL A 160 -13.34 -10.87 3.49
CA VAL A 160 -12.75 -10.65 4.82
C VAL A 160 -11.97 -11.85 5.33
N THR A 161 -11.71 -12.80 4.44
CA THR A 161 -10.90 -13.99 4.68
C THR A 161 -9.93 -14.20 3.51
N LEU A 162 -8.78 -14.81 3.78
CA LEU A 162 -7.85 -15.20 2.75
C LEU A 162 -8.22 -16.60 2.23
N PRO A 163 -8.21 -16.82 0.91
CA PRO A 163 -8.24 -18.17 0.36
C PRO A 163 -6.85 -18.82 0.53
N GLU A 164 -6.77 -20.13 0.51
CA GLU A 164 -5.48 -20.84 0.40
C GLU A 164 -4.74 -20.47 -0.88
N HIS A 165 -5.48 -20.30 -1.98
CA HIS A 165 -4.99 -19.84 -3.27
C HIS A 165 -6.01 -18.90 -3.90
N SER A 166 -5.56 -17.71 -4.27
CA SER A 166 -6.33 -16.79 -5.10
C SER A 166 -5.96 -16.93 -6.57
N ALA A 167 -6.70 -16.28 -7.46
CA ALA A 167 -6.32 -16.18 -8.88
C ALA A 167 -4.98 -15.43 -9.10
N CYS A 168 -4.48 -14.73 -8.06
CA CYS A 168 -3.19 -14.04 -8.07
C CYS A 168 -2.05 -14.84 -7.42
N GLY A 169 -2.28 -16.09 -7.05
CA GLY A 169 -1.31 -16.96 -6.39
C GLY A 169 -1.44 -16.96 -4.87
N GLU A 170 -0.30 -17.09 -4.17
CA GLU A 170 -0.25 -17.04 -2.71
C GLU A 170 -0.59 -15.63 -2.20
N ALA A 171 -1.34 -15.58 -1.11
CA ALA A 171 -1.63 -14.32 -0.44
C ALA A 171 -0.37 -13.73 0.20
N PRO A 172 -0.23 -12.39 0.27
CA PRO A 172 0.80 -11.75 1.07
C PRO A 172 0.64 -12.12 2.56
N THR A 173 1.66 -11.87 3.36
CA THR A 173 1.58 -11.95 4.82
C THR A 173 1.04 -10.63 5.41
N GLU A 174 0.55 -10.65 6.65
CA GLU A 174 0.08 -9.46 7.37
C GLU A 174 1.13 -8.33 7.44
N ASN A 175 2.42 -8.69 7.47
CA ASN A 175 3.51 -7.70 7.49
C ASN A 175 3.79 -7.06 6.12
N GLU A 176 3.28 -7.64 5.04
CA GLU A 176 3.48 -7.14 3.67
C GLU A 176 2.30 -6.29 3.20
N ALA A 177 1.08 -6.66 3.60
CA ALA A 177 -0.11 -5.89 3.26
C ALA A 177 -1.22 -6.08 4.30
N VAL A 178 -1.96 -5.02 4.57
CA VAL A 178 -3.16 -5.05 5.45
C VAL A 178 -4.38 -5.53 4.68
N ALA A 179 -4.43 -5.18 3.39
CA ALA A 179 -5.39 -5.63 2.40
C ALA A 179 -4.71 -5.67 1.04
N TYR A 180 -5.28 -6.35 0.05
CA TYR A 180 -4.78 -6.33 -1.33
C TYR A 180 -5.89 -6.59 -2.34
N TYR A 181 -5.71 -6.04 -3.53
CA TYR A 181 -6.58 -6.30 -4.67
C TYR A 181 -5.99 -7.38 -5.58
N CYS A 182 -6.79 -8.39 -5.91
CA CYS A 182 -6.43 -9.39 -6.90
C CYS A 182 -7.15 -9.12 -8.23
N GLY A 183 -6.38 -8.73 -9.25
CA GLY A 183 -6.92 -8.47 -10.60
C GLY A 183 -7.39 -9.72 -11.34
N GLY A 184 -6.95 -10.91 -10.91
CA GLY A 184 -7.31 -12.18 -11.53
C GLY A 184 -8.75 -12.60 -11.25
N ASP A 185 -9.28 -12.28 -10.09
CA ASP A 185 -10.66 -12.57 -9.67
C ASP A 185 -11.48 -11.32 -9.31
N THR A 186 -10.89 -10.13 -9.47
CA THR A 186 -11.48 -8.83 -9.16
C THR A 186 -11.93 -8.68 -7.70
N THR A 187 -11.19 -9.31 -6.78
CA THR A 187 -11.54 -9.33 -5.36
C THR A 187 -10.56 -8.48 -4.54
N ILE A 188 -11.12 -7.64 -3.67
CA ILE A 188 -10.38 -6.99 -2.58
C ILE A 188 -10.36 -7.95 -1.39
N TYR A 189 -9.18 -8.40 -1.01
CA TYR A 189 -8.98 -9.21 0.19
C TYR A 189 -8.59 -8.30 1.36
N ALA A 190 -9.46 -8.21 2.35
CA ALA A 190 -9.29 -7.39 3.55
C ALA A 190 -9.54 -8.25 4.81
N PRO A 191 -8.57 -9.13 5.19
CA PRO A 191 -8.76 -10.11 6.26
C PRO A 191 -9.14 -9.43 7.57
N THR A 192 -10.12 -9.98 8.26
CA THR A 192 -10.69 -9.40 9.50
C THR A 192 -9.60 -9.08 10.52
N ASP A 193 -8.72 -10.04 10.80
CA ASP A 193 -7.72 -9.90 11.87
C ASP A 193 -6.66 -8.85 11.49
N TRP A 194 -6.24 -8.81 10.23
CA TRP A 194 -5.27 -7.81 9.74
C TRP A 194 -5.85 -6.40 9.80
N MET A 195 -7.06 -6.22 9.28
CA MET A 195 -7.73 -4.93 9.29
C MET A 195 -8.02 -4.43 10.70
N LEU A 196 -8.36 -5.32 11.64
CA LEU A 196 -8.58 -4.93 13.03
C LEU A 196 -7.27 -4.71 13.80
N SER A 197 -6.18 -5.40 13.43
CA SER A 197 -4.84 -5.18 13.97
C SER A 197 -4.32 -3.78 13.58
N ASP A 198 -4.46 -3.40 12.30
CA ASP A 198 -4.00 -2.12 11.78
C ASP A 198 -4.90 -0.93 12.17
N ALA A 199 -6.20 -1.07 11.98
CA ALA A 199 -7.15 0.04 12.03
C ALA A 199 -8.06 0.05 13.26
N GLY A 200 -8.19 -1.06 13.99
CA GLY A 200 -9.18 -1.19 15.07
C GLY A 200 -10.60 -0.95 14.57
N LEU A 201 -11.24 0.14 15.01
CA LEU A 201 -12.53 0.63 14.51
C LEU A 201 -12.42 2.07 13.96
N ASN A 202 -11.26 2.46 13.48
CA ASN A 202 -11.06 3.75 12.81
C ASN A 202 -11.69 3.75 11.41
N LYS A 203 -12.92 4.28 11.31
CA LYS A 203 -13.67 4.33 10.04
C LYS A 203 -12.88 5.00 8.90
N ALA A 204 -12.09 6.03 9.19
CA ALA A 204 -11.29 6.74 8.17
C ALA A 204 -10.24 5.81 7.57
N ARG A 205 -9.52 5.03 8.39
CA ARG A 205 -8.51 4.07 7.94
C ARG A 205 -9.15 2.96 7.10
N HIS A 206 -10.25 2.35 7.56
CA HIS A 206 -10.95 1.32 6.79
C HIS A 206 -11.42 1.84 5.41
N ILE A 207 -11.97 3.06 5.37
CA ILE A 207 -12.43 3.66 4.11
C ILE A 207 -11.23 3.96 3.19
N ALA A 208 -10.14 4.53 3.71
CA ALA A 208 -8.95 4.83 2.94
C ALA A 208 -8.34 3.55 2.32
N THR A 209 -8.19 2.49 3.11
CA THR A 209 -7.65 1.21 2.64
C THR A 209 -8.52 0.60 1.54
N ILE A 210 -9.83 0.46 1.76
CA ILE A 210 -10.72 -0.14 0.75
C ILE A 210 -10.83 0.75 -0.51
N ALA A 211 -10.78 2.07 -0.37
CA ALA A 211 -10.79 2.97 -1.52
C ALA A 211 -9.48 2.91 -2.33
N HIS A 212 -8.34 2.67 -1.67
CA HIS A 212 -7.05 2.42 -2.31
C HIS A 212 -7.09 1.12 -3.12
N GLU A 213 -7.53 0.01 -2.50
CA GLU A 213 -7.64 -1.28 -3.19
C GLU A 213 -8.62 -1.21 -4.38
N TYR A 214 -9.70 -0.43 -4.23
CA TYR A 214 -10.58 -0.15 -5.36
C TYR A 214 -9.91 0.73 -6.43
N GLY A 215 -8.96 1.57 -6.07
CA GLY A 215 -8.10 2.29 -7.02
C GLY A 215 -7.35 1.32 -7.94
N HIS A 216 -6.84 0.21 -7.42
CA HIS A 216 -6.24 -0.86 -8.21
C HIS A 216 -7.26 -1.58 -9.12
N HIS A 217 -8.51 -1.74 -8.65
CA HIS A 217 -9.58 -2.24 -9.52
C HIS A 217 -9.82 -1.31 -10.72
N VAL A 218 -9.87 -0.01 -10.51
CA VAL A 218 -9.99 0.99 -11.58
C VAL A 218 -8.78 0.94 -12.54
N GLN A 219 -7.57 0.79 -12.02
CA GLN A 219 -6.37 0.57 -12.83
C GLN A 219 -6.44 -0.73 -13.65
N ARG A 220 -7.05 -1.77 -13.10
CA ARG A 220 -7.29 -3.03 -13.83
C ARG A 220 -8.28 -2.83 -14.97
N GLU A 221 -9.42 -2.18 -14.72
CA GLU A 221 -10.46 -1.92 -15.72
C GLU A 221 -9.94 -1.06 -16.87
N SER A 222 -9.14 -0.04 -16.57
CA SER A 222 -8.55 0.88 -17.55
C SER A 222 -7.29 0.35 -18.24
N GLY A 223 -6.85 -0.88 -17.95
CA GLY A 223 -5.66 -1.49 -18.55
C GLY A 223 -4.34 -0.96 -18.02
N ILE A 224 -4.35 -0.05 -17.05
CA ILE A 224 -3.13 0.53 -16.47
C ILE A 224 -2.25 -0.55 -15.83
N LEU A 225 -2.83 -1.47 -15.04
CA LEU A 225 -2.04 -2.53 -14.38
C LEU A 225 -1.33 -3.43 -15.39
N SER A 226 -2.02 -3.82 -16.47
CA SER A 226 -1.41 -4.67 -17.51
C SER A 226 -0.27 -3.91 -18.24
N ALA A 227 -0.51 -2.66 -18.63
CA ALA A 227 0.49 -1.86 -19.31
C ALA A 227 1.69 -1.51 -18.40
N ALA A 228 1.48 -1.37 -17.10
CA ALA A 228 2.54 -1.18 -16.12
C ALA A 228 3.37 -2.45 -15.93
N ALA A 229 2.72 -3.62 -15.84
CA ALA A 229 3.40 -4.91 -15.76
C ALA A 229 4.29 -5.17 -16.99
N ASP A 230 3.85 -4.76 -18.20
CA ASP A 230 4.63 -4.88 -19.44
C ASP A 230 5.91 -4.00 -19.43
N LYS A 231 5.96 -2.98 -18.56
CA LYS A 231 7.17 -2.13 -18.40
C LYS A 231 8.17 -2.70 -17.40
N MET A 232 7.76 -3.64 -16.58
CA MET A 232 8.63 -4.23 -15.56
C MET A 232 9.58 -5.24 -16.22
N THR A 233 10.84 -5.21 -15.79
CA THR A 233 11.90 -6.08 -16.31
C THR A 233 12.05 -7.35 -15.54
N SER A 234 11.55 -7.40 -14.31
CA SER A 234 11.62 -8.55 -13.42
C SER A 234 10.30 -8.74 -12.68
N PRO A 235 9.79 -9.98 -12.58
CA PRO A 235 8.62 -10.26 -11.75
C PRO A 235 8.88 -10.06 -10.24
N ASP A 236 10.16 -10.03 -9.83
CA ASP A 236 10.55 -9.88 -8.44
C ASP A 236 10.72 -8.40 -8.03
N GLU A 237 10.44 -7.45 -8.92
CA GLU A 237 10.45 -5.99 -8.68
C GLU A 237 11.74 -5.45 -8.03
N ASN A 238 12.86 -6.14 -8.20
CA ASN A 238 14.09 -5.84 -7.49
C ASN A 238 14.88 -4.68 -8.09
N SER A 239 14.63 -4.32 -9.36
CA SER A 239 15.32 -3.19 -9.98
C SER A 239 14.75 -1.86 -9.50
N SER A 240 15.57 -0.81 -9.51
CA SER A 240 15.11 0.55 -9.18
C SER A 240 14.04 1.05 -10.17
N ALA A 241 14.11 0.60 -11.42
CA ALA A 241 13.12 0.93 -12.45
C ALA A 241 11.78 0.23 -12.17
N ASP A 242 11.80 -1.05 -11.80
CA ASP A 242 10.57 -1.78 -11.47
C ASP A 242 9.91 -1.20 -10.20
N LYS A 243 10.71 -0.88 -9.18
CA LYS A 243 10.22 -0.18 -7.98
C LYS A 243 9.59 1.19 -8.29
N GLU A 244 10.12 1.92 -9.26
CA GLU A 244 9.50 3.17 -9.72
C GLU A 244 8.14 2.92 -10.37
N VAL A 245 8.02 1.91 -11.23
CA VAL A 245 6.73 1.53 -11.84
C VAL A 245 5.70 1.22 -10.75
N VAL A 246 6.10 0.43 -9.75
CA VAL A 246 5.22 0.10 -8.62
C VAL A 246 4.81 1.34 -7.85
N ARG A 247 5.75 2.23 -7.49
CA ARG A 247 5.39 3.49 -6.81
C ARG A 247 4.37 4.31 -7.58
N ARG A 248 4.48 4.38 -8.91
CA ARG A 248 3.51 5.09 -9.76
C ARG A 248 2.12 4.45 -9.69
N ILE A 249 2.04 3.12 -9.65
CA ILE A 249 0.79 2.37 -9.44
C ILE A 249 0.20 2.72 -8.09
N GLU A 250 0.96 2.62 -7.01
CA GLU A 250 0.50 2.79 -5.64
C GLU A 250 0.05 4.23 -5.34
N LEU A 251 0.86 5.21 -5.76
CA LEU A 251 0.51 6.63 -5.60
C LEU A 251 -0.72 7.01 -6.43
N GLN A 252 -0.90 6.41 -7.61
CA GLN A 252 -2.11 6.59 -8.41
C GLN A 252 -3.33 5.97 -7.73
N ALA A 253 -3.20 4.80 -7.09
CA ALA A 253 -4.29 4.18 -6.34
C ALA A 253 -4.72 5.04 -5.15
N ASN A 254 -3.77 5.64 -4.40
CA ASN A 254 -4.08 6.64 -3.37
C ASN A 254 -4.86 7.84 -3.95
N CYS A 255 -4.44 8.34 -5.10
CA CYS A 255 -5.10 9.45 -5.78
C CYS A 255 -6.52 9.07 -6.23
N PHE A 256 -6.72 7.88 -6.80
CA PHE A 256 -8.04 7.37 -7.21
C PHE A 256 -8.96 7.15 -6.01
N GLY A 257 -8.45 6.59 -4.92
CA GLY A 257 -9.20 6.48 -3.67
C GLY A 257 -9.67 7.84 -3.14
N ALA A 258 -8.79 8.84 -3.21
CA ALA A 258 -9.12 10.20 -2.78
C ALA A 258 -10.08 10.94 -3.73
N LEU A 259 -10.04 10.66 -5.04
CA LEU A 259 -11.06 11.13 -5.99
C LEU A 259 -12.46 10.64 -5.63
N PHE A 260 -12.60 9.37 -5.27
CA PHE A 260 -13.87 8.85 -4.75
C PHE A 260 -14.30 9.60 -3.50
N LEU A 261 -13.39 9.79 -2.52
CA LEU A 261 -13.70 10.53 -1.30
C LEU A 261 -14.18 11.95 -1.58
N ALA A 262 -13.60 12.64 -2.58
CA ALA A 262 -14.06 13.96 -3.00
C ALA A 262 -15.48 13.93 -3.59
N ALA A 263 -15.81 12.90 -4.37
CA ALA A 263 -17.11 12.75 -5.01
C ALA A 263 -18.26 12.47 -4.03
N VAL A 264 -17.96 11.80 -2.89
CA VAL A 264 -18.97 11.37 -1.91
C VAL A 264 -18.94 12.17 -0.60
N ALA A 265 -18.02 13.12 -0.44
CA ALA A 265 -17.84 13.89 0.78
C ALA A 265 -19.09 14.69 1.16
N GLY A 266 -19.67 14.40 2.33
CA GLY A 266 -20.89 15.03 2.84
C GLY A 266 -22.18 14.35 2.37
N SER A 267 -22.10 13.15 1.79
CA SER A 267 -23.24 12.37 1.32
C SER A 267 -23.35 11.04 2.09
N GLY A 268 -24.55 10.73 2.56
CA GLY A 268 -24.82 9.48 3.30
C GLY A 268 -23.95 9.32 4.55
N SER A 269 -23.33 8.15 4.68
CA SER A 269 -22.48 7.80 5.83
C SER A 269 -21.10 8.47 5.81
N ILE A 270 -20.67 9.09 4.69
CA ILE A 270 -19.35 9.70 4.54
C ILE A 270 -19.46 11.22 4.70
N SER A 271 -19.42 11.69 5.95
CA SER A 271 -19.36 13.13 6.22
C SER A 271 -18.08 13.76 5.63
N ARG A 272 -18.07 15.08 5.42
CA ARG A 272 -16.86 15.79 4.98
C ARG A 272 -15.68 15.62 5.93
N SER A 273 -15.93 15.61 7.23
CA SER A 273 -14.88 15.37 8.22
C SER A 273 -14.30 13.95 8.11
N LEU A 274 -15.14 12.94 7.86
CA LEU A 274 -14.70 11.56 7.67
C LEU A 274 -13.92 11.41 6.36
N ALA A 275 -14.38 12.02 5.27
CA ALA A 275 -13.64 12.03 4.00
C ALA A 275 -12.26 12.69 4.14
N ASN A 276 -12.19 13.85 4.79
CA ASN A 276 -10.91 14.53 5.06
C ASN A 276 -9.98 13.69 5.94
N ALA A 277 -10.51 13.00 6.95
CA ALA A 277 -9.74 12.11 7.80
C ALA A 277 -9.20 10.89 7.01
N ALA A 278 -10.00 10.34 6.08
CA ALA A 278 -9.57 9.25 5.22
C ALA A 278 -8.48 9.69 4.22
N VAL A 279 -8.58 10.89 3.64
CA VAL A 279 -7.51 11.46 2.81
C VAL A 279 -6.23 11.67 3.60
N ALA A 280 -6.33 12.19 4.83
CA ALA A 280 -5.17 12.38 5.70
C ALA A 280 -4.51 11.06 6.12
N ASP A 281 -5.25 9.96 6.10
CA ASP A 281 -4.75 8.64 6.47
C ASP A 281 -3.70 8.10 5.48
N TYR A 282 -3.78 8.45 4.20
CA TYR A 282 -2.74 8.11 3.21
C TYR A 282 -1.35 8.65 3.57
N GLY A 283 -1.25 9.72 4.35
CA GLY A 283 0.01 10.24 4.87
C GLY A 283 0.49 9.57 6.18
N ARG A 284 -0.13 8.49 6.63
CA ARG A 284 0.26 7.80 7.87
C ARG A 284 1.14 6.57 7.62
N ALA A 285 1.10 6.01 6.42
CA ALA A 285 1.94 4.89 6.06
C ALA A 285 3.42 5.26 6.10
N ASP A 286 4.28 4.30 6.36
CA ASP A 286 5.73 4.52 6.39
C ASP A 286 6.29 4.72 4.98
N ASN A 287 7.48 5.33 4.90
CA ASN A 287 8.21 5.41 3.65
C ASN A 287 8.56 4.00 3.18
N SER A 288 8.34 3.73 1.90
CA SER A 288 8.72 2.45 1.33
C SER A 288 9.24 2.63 -0.10
N ASP A 289 10.10 1.70 -0.52
CA ASP A 289 10.66 1.68 -1.87
C ASP A 289 9.59 1.51 -2.96
N THR A 290 8.40 1.09 -2.57
CA THR A 290 7.32 0.67 -3.47
C THR A 290 6.06 1.52 -3.36
N HIS A 291 5.86 2.20 -2.23
CA HIS A 291 4.73 3.14 -2.05
C HIS A 291 5.20 4.61 -2.02
N GLY A 292 6.51 4.84 -2.12
CA GLY A 292 7.09 6.18 -2.02
C GLY A 292 7.16 6.72 -0.60
N SER A 293 7.56 7.97 -0.49
CA SER A 293 7.61 8.66 0.79
C SER A 293 6.20 8.98 1.32
N ARG A 294 6.08 9.07 2.63
CA ARG A 294 4.83 9.50 3.31
C ARG A 294 4.30 10.84 2.75
N GLU A 295 5.21 11.74 2.42
CA GLU A 295 4.86 13.03 1.83
C GLU A 295 4.21 12.86 0.45
N HIS A 296 4.79 12.00 -0.41
CA HIS A 296 4.25 11.75 -1.74
C HIS A 296 2.94 10.97 -1.70
N GLN A 297 2.81 10.00 -0.80
CA GLN A 297 1.54 9.29 -0.58
C GLN A 297 0.40 10.26 -0.26
N LEU A 298 0.63 11.21 0.68
CA LEU A 298 -0.36 12.24 1.02
C LEU A 298 -0.55 13.26 -0.11
N SER A 299 0.52 13.67 -0.78
CA SER A 299 0.47 14.66 -1.86
C SER A 299 -0.39 14.18 -3.02
N TRP A 300 -0.20 12.93 -3.46
CA TRP A 300 -1.00 12.34 -4.53
C TRP A 300 -2.45 12.12 -4.13
N ALA A 301 -2.72 11.70 -2.89
CA ALA A 301 -4.09 11.64 -2.38
C ALA A 301 -4.76 13.03 -2.40
N LYS A 302 -4.07 14.07 -1.95
CA LYS A 302 -4.59 15.44 -2.03
C LYS A 302 -4.79 15.92 -3.46
N ALA A 303 -3.89 15.58 -4.38
CA ALA A 303 -4.06 15.92 -5.79
C ALA A 303 -5.39 15.38 -6.36
N GLY A 304 -5.76 14.15 -6.01
CA GLY A 304 -7.07 13.58 -6.36
C GLY A 304 -8.23 14.28 -5.68
N TYR A 305 -8.16 14.46 -4.37
CA TYR A 305 -9.24 15.04 -3.57
C TYR A 305 -9.56 16.49 -3.97
N ASP A 306 -8.53 17.32 -4.15
CA ASP A 306 -8.67 18.74 -4.48
C ASP A 306 -8.91 18.96 -5.98
N GLY A 307 -8.23 18.17 -6.83
CA GLY A 307 -8.31 18.27 -8.30
C GLY A 307 -9.61 17.73 -8.90
N LYS A 308 -10.22 16.72 -8.27
CA LYS A 308 -11.54 16.13 -8.62
C LYS A 308 -11.62 15.52 -10.02
N LEU A 309 -10.54 15.50 -10.77
CA LEU A 309 -10.45 14.93 -12.12
C LEU A 309 -9.38 13.82 -12.13
N THR A 310 -9.62 12.76 -12.87
CA THR A 310 -8.68 11.64 -13.01
C THR A 310 -7.31 12.07 -13.56
N LYS A 311 -7.27 13.13 -14.36
CA LYS A 311 -6.03 13.72 -14.88
C LYS A 311 -5.08 14.19 -13.75
N ALA A 312 -5.60 14.60 -12.59
CA ALA A 312 -4.78 14.95 -11.44
C ALA A 312 -4.00 13.74 -10.87
N CYS A 313 -4.37 12.52 -11.25
CA CYS A 313 -3.73 11.27 -10.86
C CYS A 313 -2.75 10.72 -11.91
N ASP A 314 -2.26 11.55 -12.82
CA ASP A 314 -1.28 11.14 -13.83
C ASP A 314 0.13 11.02 -13.23
N THR A 315 0.36 9.96 -12.47
CA THR A 315 1.68 9.62 -11.93
C THR A 315 2.69 9.24 -13.00
N TRP A 316 2.23 8.93 -14.22
CA TRP A 316 3.06 8.44 -15.33
C TRP A 316 3.82 9.55 -16.03
N SER A 317 3.26 10.77 -16.08
CA SER A 317 3.93 11.96 -16.60
C SER A 317 4.74 12.71 -15.54
N ALA A 318 4.57 12.38 -14.27
CA ALA A 318 5.24 13.06 -13.17
C ALA A 318 6.76 12.81 -13.16
N PRO A 319 7.59 13.80 -12.79
CA PRO A 319 9.01 13.58 -12.54
C PRO A 319 9.26 12.50 -11.50
N VAL A 320 10.36 11.75 -11.62
CA VAL A 320 10.74 10.68 -10.66
C VAL A 320 10.79 11.21 -9.22
N ALA A 321 11.26 12.43 -9.03
CA ALA A 321 11.32 13.06 -7.72
C ALA A 321 9.95 13.27 -7.03
N GLU A 322 8.85 13.24 -7.77
CA GLU A 322 7.50 13.39 -7.24
C GLU A 322 6.81 12.03 -6.96
N VAL A 323 7.49 10.95 -7.30
CA VAL A 323 7.01 9.57 -7.09
C VAL A 323 8.00 8.71 -6.30
N SER A 324 8.97 9.34 -5.63
CA SER A 324 10.03 8.66 -4.85
C SER A 324 9.73 8.60 -3.36
#